data_c4e35b510ae377e44f8c0ad048423805
#
_entry.id   c4e35b510ae377e44f8c0ad048423805
#
_cell.length_a   1.000
_cell.length_b   1.000
_cell.length_c   1.000
_cell.angle_alpha   90.00
_cell.angle_beta   90.00
_cell.angle_gamma   90.00
#
_symmetry.space_group_name_H-M   'P 1'
#
loop_
_entity.id
_entity.type
_entity.pdbx_description
1 polymer ?
#
loop_
_entity_poly.entity_id
_entity_poly.type
_entity_poly.pdbx_seq_one_letter_code
_entity_poly.pdbx_strand_id
1 'polypeptide(L)'
;RRIDTGCKNLYGIMSQSGQYICINSAGDMYHIPPRCIVLNMANDEFRVYDFPATYNCAYHNRFYMIGSSYSYITSTYTYSAHTISLPSLEASEGLADYNAANETIMNMQSPYAIYISPLSGHMYVSDARSYATNGYVYEFDRQGVQLKRYLLRGVNPGRIIAM
;
A
#
# COMPACT_ATOMS: atom_id res chain seq x y z
N ARG A 1 -17.79 -5.68 19.65
CA ARG A 1 -17.74 -6.92 18.87
C ARG A 1 -16.29 -7.23 18.49
N ARG A 2 -15.87 -8.48 18.55
CA ARG A 2 -14.54 -8.93 18.19
C ARG A 2 -14.63 -9.83 16.97
N ILE A 3 -13.76 -9.59 15.96
CA ILE A 3 -13.62 -10.42 14.77
C ILE A 3 -12.25 -11.04 14.82
N ASP A 4 -12.16 -12.36 14.78
CA ASP A 4 -10.90 -13.09 14.70
C ASP A 4 -10.61 -13.39 13.23
N THR A 5 -9.57 -12.76 12.69
CA THR A 5 -9.13 -12.94 11.30
C THR A 5 -8.04 -13.99 11.14
N GLY A 6 -7.56 -14.58 12.25
CA GLY A 6 -6.39 -15.47 12.24
C GLY A 6 -5.07 -14.77 11.91
N CYS A 7 -5.08 -13.46 11.70
CA CYS A 7 -3.90 -12.65 11.38
C CYS A 7 -3.28 -12.04 12.64
N LYS A 8 -1.97 -11.75 12.58
CA LYS A 8 -1.22 -11.15 13.71
C LYS A 8 -0.64 -9.81 13.35
N ASN A 9 -0.42 -8.99 14.40
CA ASN A 9 0.23 -7.69 14.30
C ASN A 9 -0.44 -6.78 13.27
N LEU A 10 -1.72 -6.48 13.51
CA LEU A 10 -2.46 -5.50 12.72
C LEU A 10 -1.93 -4.11 13.04
N TYR A 11 -1.37 -3.42 12.05
CA TYR A 11 -0.79 -2.09 12.25
C TYR A 11 -0.73 -1.30 10.94
N GLY A 12 -0.41 -0.02 11.07
CA GLY A 12 -0.16 0.87 9.94
C GLY A 12 -1.40 1.63 9.49
N ILE A 13 -1.38 2.04 8.25
CA ILE A 13 -2.48 2.81 7.64
C ILE A 13 -3.62 1.86 7.32
N MET A 14 -4.82 2.24 7.74
CA MET A 14 -6.07 1.63 7.28
C MET A 14 -6.76 2.60 6.34
N SER A 15 -7.11 2.13 5.15
CA SER A 15 -7.90 2.92 4.20
C SER A 15 -9.32 2.38 4.10
N GLN A 16 -10.26 3.27 3.83
CA GLN A 16 -11.68 2.95 3.75
C GLN A 16 -12.24 3.36 2.38
N SER A 17 -13.09 2.49 1.82
CA SER A 17 -13.91 2.78 0.64
C SER A 17 -15.32 2.25 0.86
N GLY A 18 -16.28 3.18 1.03
CA GLY A 18 -17.64 2.82 1.40
C GLY A 18 -17.68 2.02 2.71
N GLN A 19 -18.25 0.84 2.65
CA GLN A 19 -18.36 -0.09 3.79
C GLN A 19 -17.14 -1.00 3.99
N TYR A 20 -16.11 -0.89 3.16
CA TYR A 20 -14.94 -1.75 3.22
C TYR A 20 -13.75 -1.03 3.86
N ILE A 21 -12.99 -1.75 4.68
CA ILE A 21 -11.72 -1.30 5.25
C ILE A 21 -10.61 -2.26 4.83
N CYS A 22 -9.51 -1.69 4.33
CA CYS A 22 -8.27 -2.41 4.08
C CYS A 22 -7.35 -2.29 5.29
N ILE A 23 -6.87 -3.44 5.79
CA ILE A 23 -6.06 -3.55 7.00
C ILE A 23 -4.80 -4.34 6.68
N ASN A 24 -3.64 -3.86 7.12
CA ASN A 24 -2.39 -4.59 7.04
C ASN A 24 -2.17 -5.46 8.27
N SER A 25 -1.67 -6.68 8.05
CA SER A 25 -1.13 -7.58 9.09
C SER A 25 0.34 -7.83 8.77
N ALA A 26 1.23 -7.56 9.72
CA ALA A 26 2.66 -7.80 9.55
C ALA A 26 3.08 -9.26 9.77
N GLY A 27 2.16 -10.09 10.25
CA GLY A 27 2.51 -11.43 10.67
C GLY A 27 3.41 -11.43 11.92
N ASP A 28 4.28 -12.42 12.05
CA ASP A 28 5.25 -12.49 13.16
C ASP A 28 6.71 -12.47 12.69
N MET A 29 6.92 -12.24 11.38
CA MET A 29 8.24 -12.19 10.72
C MET A 29 9.03 -13.52 10.72
N TYR A 30 8.45 -14.59 11.24
CA TYR A 30 9.07 -15.94 11.31
C TYR A 30 8.23 -16.99 10.62
N HIS A 31 7.01 -17.24 11.10
CA HIS A 31 6.15 -18.34 10.65
C HIS A 31 4.84 -17.87 10.04
N ILE A 32 4.35 -16.70 10.47
CA ILE A 32 3.11 -16.12 9.97
C ILE A 32 3.46 -14.97 9.04
N PRO A 33 3.25 -15.14 7.73
CA PRO A 33 3.60 -14.11 6.75
C PRO A 33 2.71 -12.86 6.90
N PRO A 34 3.17 -11.71 6.40
CA PRO A 34 2.33 -10.53 6.32
C PRO A 34 1.18 -10.75 5.33
N ARG A 35 0.02 -10.15 5.64
CA ARG A 35 -1.24 -10.32 4.89
C ARG A 35 -2.03 -9.04 4.78
N CYS A 36 -2.86 -8.98 3.76
CA CYS A 36 -3.90 -7.95 3.62
C CYS A 36 -5.25 -8.53 4.05
N ILE A 37 -6.03 -7.74 4.79
CA ILE A 37 -7.39 -8.08 5.18
C ILE A 37 -8.31 -7.00 4.66
N VAL A 38 -9.38 -7.39 3.97
CA VAL A 38 -10.48 -6.47 3.64
C VAL A 38 -11.70 -6.90 4.41
N LEU A 39 -12.17 -6.02 5.29
CA LEU A 39 -13.35 -6.20 6.13
C LEU A 39 -14.53 -5.42 5.54
N ASN A 40 -15.67 -6.07 5.41
CA ASN A 40 -16.95 -5.44 5.16
C ASN A 40 -17.63 -5.09 6.50
N MET A 41 -17.69 -3.81 6.82
CA MET A 41 -18.27 -3.32 8.08
C MET A 41 -19.79 -3.49 8.18
N ALA A 42 -20.49 -3.73 7.08
CA ALA A 42 -21.93 -3.87 7.07
C ALA A 42 -22.39 -5.24 7.60
N ASN A 43 -21.58 -6.29 7.38
CA ASN A 43 -21.95 -7.67 7.74
C ASN A 43 -20.84 -8.43 8.49
N ASP A 44 -19.70 -7.76 8.77
CA ASP A 44 -18.49 -8.31 9.41
C ASP A 44 -17.82 -9.47 8.64
N GLU A 45 -18.18 -9.68 7.39
CA GLU A 45 -17.44 -10.59 6.52
C GLU A 45 -16.08 -10.01 6.17
N PHE A 46 -15.07 -10.85 6.07
CA PHE A 46 -13.74 -10.42 5.67
C PHE A 46 -13.09 -11.40 4.71
N ARG A 47 -12.16 -10.90 3.93
CA ARG A 47 -11.29 -11.71 3.08
C ARG A 47 -9.84 -11.43 3.41
N VAL A 48 -9.03 -12.49 3.46
CA VAL A 48 -7.60 -12.44 3.71
C VAL A 48 -6.87 -12.77 2.41
N TYR A 49 -5.81 -12.00 2.12
CA TYR A 49 -4.97 -12.17 0.94
C TYR A 49 -3.54 -12.45 1.37
N ASP A 50 -2.84 -13.30 0.62
CA ASP A 50 -1.46 -13.74 0.91
C ASP A 50 -0.40 -12.74 0.40
N PHE A 51 -0.66 -11.45 0.59
CA PHE A 51 0.27 -10.35 0.35
C PHE A 51 0.05 -9.22 1.36
N PRO A 52 1.10 -8.45 1.70
CA PRO A 52 0.98 -7.32 2.63
C PRO A 52 0.31 -6.10 2.00
N ALA A 53 -0.33 -5.27 2.84
CA ALA A 53 -0.89 -3.96 2.48
C ALA A 53 -0.27 -2.86 3.33
N THR A 54 1.06 -2.87 3.48
CA THR A 54 1.81 -2.01 4.41
C THR A 54 1.51 -0.53 4.20
N TYR A 55 1.50 -0.11 2.97
CA TYR A 55 1.12 1.23 2.53
C TYR A 55 -0.06 1.09 1.59
N ASN A 56 -1.20 1.64 1.95
CA ASN A 56 -2.41 1.49 1.17
C ASN A 56 -3.24 2.77 1.13
N CYS A 57 -4.01 2.94 0.07
CA CYS A 57 -4.99 4.00 -0.08
C CYS A 57 -6.22 3.48 -0.82
N ALA A 58 -7.33 4.18 -0.62
CA ALA A 58 -8.57 3.93 -1.34
C ALA A 58 -8.77 5.03 -2.39
N TYR A 59 -9.14 4.64 -3.60
CA TYR A 59 -9.55 5.57 -4.65
C TYR A 59 -10.59 4.91 -5.56
N HIS A 60 -11.70 5.62 -5.79
CA HIS A 60 -12.90 5.03 -6.38
C HIS A 60 -13.26 3.72 -5.65
N ASN A 61 -13.74 2.72 -6.32
CA ASN A 61 -14.09 1.43 -5.72
C ASN A 61 -12.89 0.46 -5.73
N ARG A 62 -11.70 0.93 -5.31
CA ARG A 62 -10.49 0.10 -5.25
C ARG A 62 -9.61 0.47 -4.07
N PHE A 63 -8.91 -0.53 -3.57
CA PHE A 63 -7.75 -0.36 -2.71
C PHE A 63 -6.48 -0.58 -3.54
N TYR A 64 -5.55 0.37 -3.43
CA TYR A 64 -4.21 0.30 -4.02
C TYR A 64 -3.21 0.16 -2.90
N MET A 65 -2.27 -0.76 -3.04
CA MET A 65 -1.32 -1.04 -1.98
C MET A 65 0.06 -1.36 -2.47
N ILE A 66 1.04 -0.95 -1.67
CA ILE A 66 2.43 -1.37 -1.77
C ILE A 66 2.71 -2.18 -0.51
N GLY A 67 3.00 -3.45 -0.68
CA GLY A 67 3.37 -4.36 0.37
C GLY A 67 4.87 -4.30 0.63
N SER A 68 5.27 -4.40 1.89
CA SER A 68 6.65 -4.54 2.32
C SER A 68 6.75 -5.73 3.25
N SER A 69 7.68 -6.62 2.99
CA SER A 69 7.97 -7.79 3.82
C SER A 69 9.47 -7.87 4.09
N TYR A 70 9.83 -8.06 5.34
CA TYR A 70 11.21 -8.27 5.74
C TYR A 70 11.45 -9.75 6.07
N SER A 71 12.54 -10.31 5.55
CA SER A 71 12.99 -11.65 5.89
C SER A 71 14.21 -11.58 6.81
N TYR A 72 14.10 -12.15 8.00
CA TYR A 72 15.24 -12.30 8.91
C TYR A 72 16.26 -13.33 8.41
N ILE A 73 15.86 -14.25 7.54
CA ILE A 73 16.74 -15.28 6.98
C ILE A 73 17.71 -14.66 5.98
N THR A 74 17.21 -13.80 5.09
CA THR A 74 18.02 -13.16 4.04
C THR A 74 18.46 -11.73 4.40
N SER A 75 17.92 -11.17 5.50
CA SER A 75 18.11 -9.77 5.91
C SER A 75 17.75 -8.76 4.82
N THR A 76 16.72 -9.08 4.05
CA THR A 76 16.27 -8.25 2.92
C THR A 76 14.81 -7.86 3.01
N TYR A 77 14.48 -6.70 2.44
CA TYR A 77 13.10 -6.32 2.16
C TYR A 77 12.70 -6.79 0.76
N THR A 78 11.47 -7.24 0.65
CA THR A 78 10.78 -7.45 -0.63
C THR A 78 9.57 -6.53 -0.68
N TYR A 79 9.27 -6.03 -1.88
CA TYR A 79 8.12 -5.17 -2.13
C TYR A 79 7.21 -5.82 -3.16
N SER A 80 5.92 -5.55 -3.03
CA SER A 80 4.90 -5.98 -3.98
C SER A 80 3.86 -4.88 -4.15
N ALA A 81 3.21 -4.85 -5.30
CA ALA A 81 2.09 -3.95 -5.55
C ALA A 81 0.85 -4.75 -5.90
N HIS A 82 -0.30 -4.36 -5.36
CA HIS A 82 -1.57 -5.03 -5.62
C HIS A 82 -2.71 -4.04 -5.66
N THR A 83 -3.78 -4.44 -6.34
CA THR A 83 -5.06 -3.72 -6.35
C THR A 83 -6.18 -4.69 -5.99
N ILE A 84 -7.13 -4.23 -5.16
CA ILE A 84 -8.35 -4.97 -4.85
C ILE A 84 -9.55 -4.18 -5.32
N SER A 85 -10.37 -4.77 -6.19
CA SER A 85 -11.60 -4.15 -6.72
C SER A 85 -12.79 -4.40 -5.78
N LEU A 86 -13.67 -3.41 -5.64
CA LEU A 86 -14.84 -3.48 -4.79
C LEU A 86 -16.12 -3.37 -5.65
N PRO A 87 -17.19 -4.07 -5.33
CA PRO A 87 -17.38 -4.98 -4.19
C PRO A 87 -16.92 -6.42 -4.44
N SER A 88 -16.39 -6.75 -5.63
CA SER A 88 -16.05 -8.14 -6.03
C SER A 88 -14.97 -8.78 -5.16
N LEU A 89 -14.15 -7.97 -4.49
CA LEU A 89 -13.00 -8.41 -3.70
C LEU A 89 -11.97 -9.20 -4.53
N GLU A 90 -11.94 -8.96 -5.85
CA GLU A 90 -10.93 -9.54 -6.73
C GLU A 90 -9.62 -8.75 -6.60
N ALA A 91 -8.54 -9.49 -6.36
CA ALA A 91 -7.19 -8.94 -6.30
C ALA A 91 -6.46 -9.16 -7.63
N SER A 92 -5.70 -8.15 -8.03
CA SER A 92 -4.76 -8.21 -9.15
C SER A 92 -3.37 -7.80 -8.68
N GLU A 93 -2.35 -8.38 -9.31
CA GLU A 93 -0.97 -7.93 -9.17
C GLU A 93 -0.79 -6.57 -9.87
N GLY A 94 0.06 -5.72 -9.26
CA GLY A 94 0.29 -4.36 -9.73
C GLY A 94 -0.78 -3.36 -9.30
N LEU A 95 -0.52 -2.09 -9.60
CA LEU A 95 -1.45 -0.98 -9.39
C LEU A 95 -2.29 -0.81 -10.67
N ALA A 96 -3.48 -1.39 -10.70
CA ALA A 96 -4.41 -1.27 -11.82
C ALA A 96 -4.71 0.21 -12.11
N ASP A 97 -4.93 0.56 -13.38
CA ASP A 97 -5.05 1.92 -13.92
C ASP A 97 -3.73 2.73 -13.89
N TYR A 98 -2.76 2.39 -13.02
CA TYR A 98 -1.45 3.02 -12.93
C TYR A 98 -0.33 2.07 -13.38
N ASN A 99 -0.58 1.23 -14.37
CA ASN A 99 0.32 0.15 -14.78
C ASN A 99 1.72 0.64 -15.17
N ALA A 100 1.85 1.82 -15.78
CA ALA A 100 3.14 2.39 -16.16
C ALA A 100 4.01 2.75 -14.94
N ALA A 101 3.42 2.93 -13.75
CA ALA A 101 4.16 3.24 -12.52
C ALA A 101 4.78 2.00 -11.86
N ASN A 102 4.26 0.80 -12.14
CA ASN A 102 4.65 -0.42 -11.40
C ASN A 102 6.16 -0.66 -11.43
N GLU A 103 6.80 -0.58 -12.58
CA GLU A 103 8.24 -0.77 -12.71
C GLU A 103 9.03 0.28 -11.91
N THR A 104 8.65 1.56 -12.03
CA THR A 104 9.30 2.64 -11.28
C THR A 104 9.18 2.41 -9.77
N ILE A 105 8.00 2.03 -9.28
CA ILE A 105 7.76 1.81 -7.85
C ILE A 105 8.54 0.61 -7.34
N MET A 106 8.57 -0.49 -8.08
CA MET A 106 9.30 -1.69 -7.69
C MET A 106 10.83 -1.49 -7.71
N ASN A 107 11.32 -0.53 -8.47
CA ASN A 107 12.73 -0.13 -8.50
C ASN A 107 13.11 0.95 -7.48
N MET A 108 12.15 1.47 -6.68
CA MET A 108 12.47 2.36 -5.56
C MET A 108 13.25 1.62 -4.48
N GLN A 109 14.14 2.34 -3.81
CA GLN A 109 14.96 1.74 -2.75
C GLN A 109 14.10 1.34 -1.54
N SER A 110 13.15 2.17 -1.15
CA SER A 110 12.23 1.92 -0.04
C SER A 110 10.90 2.66 -0.25
N PRO A 111 9.97 2.11 -1.05
CA PRO A 111 8.62 2.67 -1.15
C PRO A 111 8.01 2.78 0.23
N TYR A 112 7.42 3.93 0.59
CA TYR A 112 7.08 4.22 2.00
C TYR A 112 5.70 4.84 2.23
N ALA A 113 5.05 5.36 1.22
CA ALA A 113 3.65 5.80 1.27
C ALA A 113 3.05 5.82 -0.14
N ILE A 114 1.75 5.64 -0.23
CA ILE A 114 0.96 5.79 -1.45
C ILE A 114 -0.26 6.65 -1.16
N TYR A 115 -0.58 7.56 -2.08
CA TYR A 115 -1.76 8.40 -2.02
C TYR A 115 -2.25 8.68 -3.44
N ILE A 116 -3.57 8.65 -3.65
CA ILE A 116 -4.19 9.07 -4.90
C ILE A 116 -5.10 10.26 -4.60
N SER A 117 -4.87 11.36 -5.30
CA SER A 117 -5.66 12.58 -5.14
C SER A 117 -7.08 12.35 -5.66
N PRO A 118 -8.13 12.56 -4.85
CA PRO A 118 -9.51 12.43 -5.33
C PRO A 118 -9.89 13.53 -6.34
N LEU A 119 -9.16 14.63 -6.36
CA LEU A 119 -9.43 15.76 -7.26
C LEU A 119 -8.81 15.55 -8.64
N SER A 120 -7.52 15.20 -8.69
CA SER A 120 -6.79 15.07 -9.95
C SER A 120 -6.71 13.63 -10.47
N GLY A 121 -6.83 12.64 -9.59
CA GLY A 121 -6.54 11.24 -9.88
C GLY A 121 -5.04 10.97 -10.04
N HIS A 122 -4.17 11.94 -9.74
CA HIS A 122 -2.73 11.72 -9.72
C HIS A 122 -2.34 10.87 -8.52
N MET A 123 -1.45 9.93 -8.75
CA MET A 123 -0.90 9.09 -7.70
C MET A 123 0.44 9.67 -7.23
N TYR A 124 0.64 9.63 -5.93
CA TYR A 124 1.87 10.05 -5.27
C TYR A 124 2.43 8.87 -4.49
N VAL A 125 3.70 8.55 -4.71
CA VAL A 125 4.42 7.50 -3.98
C VAL A 125 5.68 8.09 -3.41
N SER A 126 5.94 7.86 -2.12
CA SER A 126 7.18 8.28 -1.50
C SER A 126 8.21 7.16 -1.48
N ASP A 127 9.48 7.54 -1.54
CA ASP A 127 10.64 6.66 -1.37
C ASP A 127 11.49 7.18 -0.21
N ALA A 128 11.59 6.40 0.87
CA ALA A 128 12.41 6.73 2.03
C ALA A 128 13.90 6.47 1.79
N ARG A 129 14.27 5.87 0.65
CA ARG A 129 15.66 5.54 0.28
C ARG A 129 16.35 4.69 1.37
N SER A 130 17.46 5.19 1.91
CA SER A 130 18.26 4.50 2.93
C SER A 130 17.76 4.73 4.36
N TYR A 131 16.65 5.44 4.57
CA TYR A 131 16.17 5.91 5.87
C TYR A 131 17.11 6.88 6.62
N ALA A 132 18.23 7.26 5.99
CA ALA A 132 19.23 8.17 6.53
C ALA A 132 19.45 9.42 5.66
N THR A 133 18.89 9.44 4.47
CA THR A 133 18.99 10.55 3.51
C THR A 133 17.61 11.11 3.19
N ASN A 134 17.59 12.30 2.60
CA ASN A 134 16.35 12.92 2.15
C ASN A 134 15.61 11.98 1.18
N GLY A 135 14.33 11.77 1.45
CA GLY A 135 13.45 10.96 0.61
C GLY A 135 12.97 11.71 -0.63
N TYR A 136 12.24 10.99 -1.45
CA TYR A 136 11.56 11.55 -2.62
C TYR A 136 10.05 11.33 -2.55
N VAL A 137 9.29 12.18 -3.25
CA VAL A 137 7.91 11.89 -3.67
C VAL A 137 7.87 11.91 -5.19
N TYR A 138 7.31 10.87 -5.75
CA TYR A 138 7.06 10.72 -7.18
C TYR A 138 5.59 11.01 -7.44
N GLU A 139 5.31 11.80 -8.46
CA GLU A 139 3.97 12.11 -8.95
C GLU A 139 3.76 11.39 -10.28
N PHE A 140 2.65 10.67 -10.39
CA PHE A 140 2.24 9.96 -11.58
C PHE A 140 0.86 10.46 -12.03
N ASP A 141 0.63 10.48 -13.33
CA ASP A 141 -0.70 10.75 -13.88
C ASP A 141 -1.68 9.56 -13.69
N ARG A 142 -2.87 9.66 -14.25
CA ARG A 142 -3.93 8.63 -14.15
C ARG A 142 -3.59 7.32 -14.87
N GLN A 143 -2.59 7.29 -15.73
CA GLN A 143 -2.08 6.10 -16.44
C GLN A 143 -0.82 5.53 -15.77
N GLY A 144 -0.31 6.19 -14.74
CA GLY A 144 0.90 5.82 -14.05
C GLY A 144 2.18 6.33 -14.71
N VAL A 145 2.09 7.28 -15.66
CA VAL A 145 3.26 7.92 -16.24
C VAL A 145 3.82 8.92 -15.23
N GLN A 146 5.13 8.81 -14.95
CA GLN A 146 5.79 9.72 -14.02
C GLN A 146 5.81 11.16 -14.55
N LEU A 147 5.20 12.07 -13.83
CA LEU A 147 5.17 13.50 -14.16
C LEU A 147 6.35 14.24 -13.52
N LYS A 148 6.57 14.01 -12.22
CA LYS A 148 7.56 14.73 -11.41
C LYS A 148 8.16 13.86 -10.32
N ARG A 149 9.31 14.29 -9.83
CA ARG A 149 9.95 13.78 -8.63
C ARG A 149 10.41 14.94 -7.77
N TYR A 150 9.95 14.97 -6.53
CA TYR A 150 10.24 16.01 -5.56
C TYR A 150 11.25 15.50 -4.53
N LEU A 151 12.38 16.20 -4.36
CA LEU A 151 13.30 15.94 -3.25
C LEU A 151 12.73 16.58 -1.98
N LEU A 152 12.57 15.80 -0.96
CA LEU A 152 12.09 16.27 0.34
C LEU A 152 13.26 16.71 1.22
N ARG A 153 13.00 17.69 2.10
CA ARG A 153 13.97 18.11 3.15
C ARG A 153 13.71 17.33 4.43
N GLY A 154 13.75 15.99 4.35
CA GLY A 154 13.51 15.10 5.48
C GLY A 154 13.63 13.64 5.09
N VAL A 155 13.80 12.81 6.09
CA VAL A 155 13.85 11.36 5.97
C VAL A 155 12.46 10.77 6.31
N ASN A 156 12.19 9.55 5.84
CA ASN A 156 10.98 8.77 6.16
C ASN A 156 9.65 9.50 5.83
N PRO A 157 9.37 9.84 4.58
CA PRO A 157 8.15 10.52 4.16
C PRO A 157 6.93 9.57 4.24
N GLY A 158 6.49 9.25 5.45
CA GLY A 158 5.53 8.18 5.75
C GLY A 158 4.06 8.52 5.53
N ARG A 159 3.73 9.79 5.20
CA ARG A 159 2.34 10.19 4.95
C ARG A 159 2.26 11.30 3.93
N ILE A 160 1.35 11.15 2.97
CA ILE A 160 1.01 12.17 1.98
C ILE A 160 -0.44 12.59 2.24
N ILE A 161 -0.67 13.89 2.38
CA ILE A 161 -2.00 14.47 2.56
C ILE A 161 -2.11 15.62 1.56
N ALA A 162 -3.15 15.59 0.71
CA ALA A 162 -3.56 16.75 -0.04
C ALA A 162 -4.55 17.58 0.80
N MET A 163 -4.36 18.87 0.80
CA MET A 163 -5.29 19.86 1.38
C MET A 163 -6.07 20.52 0.26
#